data_b5d3cbdd9ac6c9464e7300bf2c0184a3
#
_entry.id   b5d3cbdd9ac6c9464e7300bf2c0184a3
#
_cell.length_a   1.000
_cell.length_b   1.000
_cell.length_c   1.000
_cell.angle_alpha   90.00
_cell.angle_beta   90.00
_cell.angle_gamma   90.00
#
_symmetry.space_group_name_H-M   'P 1'
#
loop_
_entity.id
_entity.type
_entity.pdbx_description
1 polymer ?
#
loop_
_entity_poly.entity_id
_entity_poly.type
_entity_poly.pdbx_seq_one_letter_code
_entity_poly.pdbx_strand_id
1 'polypeptide(L)'
;MAIDPSKFHLINVADTCAVWNVLSSPRLHAAAKEAHCEFCITSFVGYECLFKPRKKTPTPSETELMRRLAQEQARGSFTAHSCDIGDLQAIKILESRKRLGKGELSSIAFAMKIGQAVITDDMKARKLAEDSGHPLIQTTPHLFSWLIFKGRLGDSDKPTVMKQHQEMERPLSPHFETAYELALQCKLNAS
;
A
#
# COMPACT_ATOMS: atom_id res chain seq x y z
N MET A 1 -7.17 -4.98 -13.01
CA MET A 1 -5.90 -5.74 -13.13
C MET A 1 -6.00 -7.01 -12.30
N ALA A 2 -5.66 -8.17 -12.88
CA ALA A 2 -5.60 -9.42 -12.14
C ALA A 2 -4.34 -9.45 -11.27
N ILE A 3 -4.45 -9.96 -10.04
CA ILE A 3 -3.31 -10.19 -9.15
C ILE A 3 -2.50 -11.38 -9.71
N ASP A 4 -1.20 -11.21 -9.90
CA ASP A 4 -0.25 -12.30 -10.18
C ASP A 4 0.61 -12.55 -8.95
N PRO A 5 0.32 -13.58 -8.14
CA PRO A 5 1.06 -13.84 -6.90
C PRO A 5 2.54 -14.15 -7.09
N SER A 6 2.97 -14.51 -8.31
CA SER A 6 4.38 -14.81 -8.59
C SER A 6 5.24 -13.55 -8.74
N LYS A 7 4.63 -12.39 -8.99
CA LYS A 7 5.31 -11.13 -9.31
C LYS A 7 4.91 -10.05 -8.32
N PHE A 8 5.89 -9.43 -7.69
CA PHE A 8 5.71 -8.27 -6.85
C PHE A 8 6.98 -7.41 -6.89
N HIS A 9 6.83 -6.10 -7.04
CA HIS A 9 7.95 -5.17 -7.00
C HIS A 9 8.31 -4.86 -5.55
N LEU A 10 9.60 -4.88 -5.24
CA LEU A 10 10.07 -4.74 -3.86
C LEU A 10 10.03 -3.28 -3.38
N ILE A 11 10.23 -2.31 -4.28
CA ILE A 11 10.21 -0.88 -3.95
C ILE A 11 8.85 -0.29 -4.33
N ASN A 12 8.17 0.28 -3.35
CA ASN A 12 6.79 0.74 -3.47
C ASN A 12 6.61 2.16 -2.95
N VAL A 13 5.99 3.01 -3.75
CA VAL A 13 5.45 4.30 -3.29
C VAL A 13 4.04 4.07 -2.79
N ALA A 14 3.83 4.20 -1.49
CA ALA A 14 2.54 3.93 -0.85
C ALA A 14 1.69 5.21 -0.77
N ASP A 15 0.41 5.09 -1.15
CA ASP A 15 -0.59 6.11 -0.84
C ASP A 15 -1.08 6.02 0.61
N THR A 16 -1.90 6.97 1.03
CA THR A 16 -2.45 7.02 2.39
C THR A 16 -3.22 5.74 2.76
N CYS A 17 -3.96 5.17 1.82
CA CYS A 17 -4.76 3.97 2.06
C CYS A 17 -3.86 2.74 2.25
N ALA A 18 -2.87 2.57 1.38
CA ALA A 18 -1.93 1.46 1.45
C ALA A 18 -1.03 1.54 2.71
N VAL A 19 -0.57 2.74 3.11
CA VAL A 19 0.16 2.93 4.38
C VAL A 19 -0.63 2.36 5.54
N TRP A 20 -1.90 2.75 5.65
CA TRP A 20 -2.75 2.28 6.72
C TRP A 20 -3.03 0.78 6.65
N ASN A 21 -3.25 0.24 5.46
CA ASN A 21 -3.53 -1.17 5.29
C ASN A 21 -2.30 -2.03 5.59
N VAL A 22 -1.11 -1.67 5.12
CA VAL A 22 0.13 -2.39 5.45
C VAL A 22 0.41 -2.36 6.95
N LEU A 23 0.26 -1.20 7.60
CA LEU A 23 0.50 -1.04 9.04
C LEU A 23 -0.62 -1.60 9.93
N SER A 24 -1.80 -1.89 9.38
CA SER A 24 -2.89 -2.53 10.14
C SER A 24 -2.52 -3.91 10.63
N SER A 25 -1.70 -4.65 9.87
CA SER A 25 -1.23 -5.96 10.28
C SER A 25 0.28 -5.97 10.55
N PRO A 26 0.71 -5.98 11.82
CA PRO A 26 2.12 -6.18 12.18
C PRO A 26 2.71 -7.46 11.56
N ARG A 27 1.92 -8.54 11.44
CA ARG A 27 2.37 -9.80 10.83
C ARG A 27 2.64 -9.65 9.33
N LEU A 28 1.73 -8.98 8.60
CA LEU A 28 1.92 -8.68 7.17
C LEU A 28 3.15 -7.81 6.95
N HIS A 29 3.27 -6.73 7.71
CA HIS A 29 4.39 -5.78 7.60
C HIS A 29 5.73 -6.45 7.94
N ALA A 30 5.79 -7.27 8.99
CA ALA A 30 7.00 -8.01 9.34
C ALA A 30 7.42 -8.96 8.20
N ALA A 31 6.48 -9.72 7.63
CA ALA A 31 6.75 -10.61 6.50
C ALA A 31 7.23 -9.84 5.25
N ALA A 32 6.67 -8.65 5.00
CA ALA A 32 7.12 -7.79 3.90
C ALA A 32 8.58 -7.32 4.11
N LYS A 33 8.95 -6.93 5.34
CA LYS A 33 10.34 -6.57 5.69
C LYS A 33 11.30 -7.75 5.56
N GLU A 34 10.91 -8.94 6.02
CA GLU A 34 11.69 -10.18 5.86
C GLU A 34 11.90 -10.53 4.38
N ALA A 35 10.97 -10.15 3.53
CA ALA A 35 11.04 -10.31 2.08
C ALA A 35 11.72 -9.13 1.35
N HIS A 36 12.35 -8.21 2.10
CA HIS A 36 13.03 -7.02 1.61
C HIS A 36 12.13 -6.06 0.81
N CYS A 37 10.82 -6.00 1.14
CA CYS A 37 9.95 -4.96 0.60
C CYS A 37 10.25 -3.62 1.27
N GLU A 38 10.42 -2.61 0.44
CA GLU A 38 10.63 -1.23 0.84
C GLU A 38 9.40 -0.39 0.50
N PHE A 39 9.00 0.43 1.46
CA PHE A 39 7.90 1.36 1.28
C PHE A 39 8.41 2.78 1.51
N CYS A 40 8.16 3.65 0.55
CA CYS A 40 8.34 5.09 0.70
C CYS A 40 7.01 5.80 0.49
N ILE A 41 6.92 7.04 0.94
CA ILE A 41 5.74 7.88 0.83
C ILE A 41 6.12 9.27 0.31
N THR A 42 5.14 10.02 -0.17
CA THR A 42 5.36 11.45 -0.44
C THR A 42 5.11 12.28 0.82
N SER A 43 5.65 13.49 0.87
CA SER A 43 5.37 14.43 1.97
C SER A 43 3.88 14.74 2.11
N PHE A 44 3.10 14.68 1.01
CA PHE A 44 1.64 14.82 1.05
C PHE A 44 0.97 13.66 1.81
N VAL A 45 1.40 12.41 1.54
CA VAL A 45 0.92 11.23 2.26
C VAL A 45 1.32 11.31 3.74
N GLY A 46 2.57 11.67 4.03
CA GLY A 46 3.03 11.87 5.40
C GLY A 46 2.18 12.91 6.15
N TYR A 47 1.88 14.04 5.50
CA TYR A 47 1.00 15.06 6.07
C TYR A 47 -0.43 14.54 6.30
N GLU A 48 -1.01 13.83 5.32
CA GLU A 48 -2.35 13.26 5.46
C GLU A 48 -2.43 12.21 6.57
N CYS A 49 -1.39 11.40 6.73
CA CYS A 49 -1.35 10.37 7.76
C CYS A 49 -1.13 10.92 9.17
N LEU A 50 -0.26 11.92 9.34
CA LEU A 50 0.20 12.33 10.67
C LEU A 50 -0.41 13.65 11.16
N PHE A 51 -0.80 14.54 10.24
CA PHE A 51 -1.18 15.91 10.60
C PHE A 51 -2.58 16.33 10.13
N LYS A 52 -3.20 15.58 9.22
CA LYS A 52 -4.54 15.88 8.71
C LYS A 52 -5.53 14.80 9.14
N PRO A 53 -6.06 14.85 10.38
CA PRO A 53 -7.02 13.86 10.83
C PRO A 53 -8.27 13.91 9.94
N ARG A 54 -8.79 12.74 9.58
CA ARG A 54 -10.03 12.61 8.80
C ARG A 54 -11.27 13.04 9.58
N LYS A 55 -11.19 13.02 10.91
CA LYS A 55 -12.22 13.47 11.86
C LYS A 55 -11.61 14.48 12.82
N LYS A 56 -12.46 15.32 13.47
CA LYS A 56 -12.00 16.25 14.51
C LYS A 56 -11.20 15.59 15.63
N THR A 57 -11.56 14.34 15.96
CA THR A 57 -10.82 13.52 16.95
C THR A 57 -10.50 12.18 16.29
N PRO A 58 -9.22 11.78 16.19
CA PRO A 58 -8.84 10.48 15.68
C PRO A 58 -9.44 9.36 16.53
N THR A 59 -9.79 8.25 15.89
CA THR A 59 -10.21 7.03 16.62
C THR A 59 -8.99 6.37 17.30
N PRO A 60 -9.20 5.46 18.27
CA PRO A 60 -8.09 4.71 18.86
C PRO A 60 -7.26 3.93 17.82
N SER A 61 -7.92 3.34 16.80
CA SER A 61 -7.26 2.65 15.68
C SER A 61 -6.44 3.62 14.81
N GLU A 62 -6.98 4.79 14.48
CA GLU A 62 -6.22 5.83 13.76
C GLU A 62 -5.00 6.31 14.56
N THR A 63 -5.15 6.55 15.87
CA THR A 63 -4.05 6.96 16.76
C THR A 63 -2.96 5.90 16.79
N GLU A 64 -3.33 4.63 16.88
CA GLU A 64 -2.38 3.52 16.86
C GLU A 64 -1.65 3.41 15.52
N LEU A 65 -2.35 3.58 14.40
CA LEU A 65 -1.73 3.57 13.06
C LEU A 65 -0.76 4.74 12.87
N MET A 66 -1.11 5.95 13.35
CA MET A 66 -0.19 7.10 13.37
C MET A 66 1.07 6.81 14.17
N ARG A 67 0.92 6.19 15.34
CA ARG A 67 2.04 5.78 16.19
C ARG A 67 2.94 4.76 15.47
N ARG A 68 2.35 3.75 14.82
CA ARG A 68 3.09 2.74 14.04
C ARG A 68 3.86 3.39 12.90
N LEU A 69 3.23 4.28 12.13
CA LEU A 69 3.90 5.00 11.05
C LEU A 69 5.10 5.79 11.56
N ALA A 70 4.93 6.58 12.62
CA ALA A 70 6.01 7.36 13.21
C ALA A 70 7.18 6.48 13.69
N GLN A 71 6.88 5.32 14.29
CA GLN A 71 7.90 4.35 14.70
C GLN A 71 8.66 3.74 13.53
N GLU A 72 7.96 3.38 12.45
CA GLU A 72 8.59 2.80 11.28
C GLU A 72 9.42 3.85 10.51
N GLN A 73 8.97 5.11 10.47
CA GLN A 73 9.77 6.20 9.92
C GLN A 73 11.07 6.42 10.72
N ALA A 74 11.00 6.36 12.06
CA ALA A 74 12.19 6.44 12.90
C ALA A 74 13.18 5.28 12.68
N ARG A 75 12.71 4.15 12.13
CA ARG A 75 13.52 2.99 11.74
C ARG A 75 13.98 3.02 10.27
N GLY A 76 13.67 4.08 9.54
CA GLY A 76 14.04 4.24 8.13
C GLY A 76 13.08 3.59 7.12
N SER A 77 11.91 3.07 7.56
CA SER A 77 10.84 2.62 6.66
C SER A 77 9.85 3.77 6.39
N PHE A 78 9.08 3.69 5.31
CA PHE A 78 8.12 4.74 4.91
C PHE A 78 8.76 6.14 4.86
N THR A 79 9.99 6.22 4.36
CA THR A 79 10.70 7.49 4.16
C THR A 79 9.86 8.45 3.33
N ALA A 80 9.75 9.69 3.81
CA ALA A 80 8.98 10.72 3.11
C ALA A 80 9.85 11.46 2.08
N HIS A 81 9.38 11.53 0.84
CA HIS A 81 10.03 12.24 -0.26
C HIS A 81 9.24 13.48 -0.65
N SER A 82 9.94 14.59 -0.85
CA SER A 82 9.33 15.83 -1.35
C SER A 82 9.09 15.76 -2.85
N CYS A 83 7.94 16.27 -3.29
CA CYS A 83 7.67 16.50 -4.69
C CYS A 83 8.27 17.85 -5.11
N ASP A 84 8.88 17.93 -6.28
CA ASP A 84 9.33 19.19 -6.86
C ASP A 84 8.21 19.93 -7.63
N ILE A 85 8.52 21.10 -8.20
CA ILE A 85 7.54 21.91 -8.94
C ILE A 85 7.02 21.16 -10.17
N GLY A 86 7.88 20.39 -10.86
CA GLY A 86 7.48 19.57 -12.01
C GLY A 86 6.53 18.46 -11.61
N ASP A 87 6.78 17.79 -10.49
CA ASP A 87 5.88 16.77 -9.93
C ASP A 87 4.51 17.38 -9.57
N LEU A 88 4.50 18.60 -9.00
CA LEU A 88 3.26 19.30 -8.68
C LEU A 88 2.45 19.69 -9.93
N GLN A 89 3.10 20.01 -11.03
CA GLN A 89 2.44 20.23 -12.32
C GLN A 89 1.82 18.94 -12.86
N ALA A 90 2.55 17.83 -12.79
CA ALA A 90 2.05 16.51 -13.15
C ALA A 90 0.83 16.12 -12.30
N ILE A 91 0.86 16.38 -10.99
CA ILE A 91 -0.27 16.16 -10.06
C ILE A 91 -1.51 16.96 -10.52
N LYS A 92 -1.35 18.24 -10.89
CA LYS A 92 -2.47 19.08 -11.38
C LYS A 92 -3.09 18.52 -12.66
N ILE A 93 -2.28 18.02 -13.59
CA ILE A 93 -2.77 17.40 -14.83
C ILE A 93 -3.59 16.13 -14.49
N LEU A 94 -3.11 15.33 -13.54
CA LEU A 94 -3.81 14.15 -13.06
C LEU A 94 -5.10 14.51 -12.30
N GLU A 95 -5.06 15.54 -11.45
CA GLU A 95 -6.21 16.03 -10.67
C GLU A 95 -7.37 16.48 -11.57
N SER A 96 -7.08 17.09 -12.71
CA SER A 96 -8.09 17.52 -13.69
C SER A 96 -8.89 16.36 -14.28
N ARG A 97 -8.35 15.15 -14.24
CA ARG A 97 -8.97 13.95 -14.83
C ARG A 97 -9.88 13.20 -13.87
N LYS A 98 -9.58 13.21 -12.55
CA LYS A 98 -10.37 12.49 -11.54
C LYS A 98 -10.26 13.22 -10.19
N ARG A 99 -11.36 13.26 -9.42
CA ARG A 99 -11.41 13.84 -8.07
C ARG A 99 -10.72 12.91 -7.06
N LEU A 100 -9.40 12.92 -7.05
CA LEU A 100 -8.55 12.16 -6.11
C LEU A 100 -7.92 13.10 -5.07
N GLY A 101 -7.53 12.54 -3.93
CA GLY A 101 -6.77 13.26 -2.91
C GLY A 101 -5.33 13.57 -3.35
N LYS A 102 -4.72 14.57 -2.71
CA LYS A 102 -3.32 14.95 -3.03
C LYS A 102 -2.33 13.84 -2.72
N GLY A 103 -2.60 13.04 -1.69
CA GLY A 103 -1.78 11.88 -1.33
C GLY A 103 -1.73 10.85 -2.46
N GLU A 104 -2.90 10.44 -2.99
CA GLU A 104 -3.00 9.47 -4.09
C GLU A 104 -2.31 10.00 -5.36
N LEU A 105 -2.61 11.26 -5.74
CA LEU A 105 -2.02 11.87 -6.93
C LEU A 105 -0.50 11.99 -6.83
N SER A 106 0.02 12.44 -5.68
CA SER A 106 1.46 12.58 -5.47
C SER A 106 2.17 11.23 -5.47
N SER A 107 1.54 10.18 -4.94
CA SER A 107 2.12 8.83 -4.93
C SER A 107 2.25 8.28 -6.35
N ILE A 108 1.22 8.46 -7.20
CA ILE A 108 1.27 8.04 -8.60
C ILE A 108 2.36 8.83 -9.35
N ALA A 109 2.36 10.16 -9.25
CA ALA A 109 3.33 11.01 -9.94
C ALA A 109 4.78 10.69 -9.51
N PHE A 110 5.01 10.48 -8.22
CA PHE A 110 6.34 10.14 -7.71
C PHE A 110 6.77 8.74 -8.15
N ALA A 111 5.88 7.73 -8.09
CA ALA A 111 6.16 6.38 -8.58
C ALA A 111 6.55 6.39 -10.07
N MET A 112 5.82 7.14 -10.91
CA MET A 112 6.13 7.32 -12.32
C MET A 112 7.51 7.97 -12.52
N LYS A 113 7.82 9.02 -11.76
CA LYS A 113 9.10 9.74 -11.82
C LYS A 113 10.29 8.84 -11.54
N ILE A 114 10.19 7.99 -10.52
CA ILE A 114 11.30 7.12 -10.11
C ILE A 114 11.27 5.72 -10.76
N GLY A 115 10.25 5.45 -11.60
CA GLY A 115 10.09 4.15 -12.27
C GLY A 115 9.85 2.97 -11.31
N GLN A 116 9.23 3.21 -10.14
CA GLN A 116 8.94 2.19 -9.14
C GLN A 116 7.43 1.93 -9.03
N ALA A 117 7.06 0.86 -8.32
CA ALA A 117 5.67 0.53 -8.16
C ALA A 117 4.92 1.53 -7.28
N VAL A 118 3.66 1.82 -7.62
CA VAL A 118 2.71 2.44 -6.70
C VAL A 118 1.88 1.36 -6.04
N ILE A 119 1.78 1.39 -4.71
CA ILE A 119 0.85 0.53 -3.97
C ILE A 119 -0.33 1.36 -3.48
N THR A 120 -1.53 0.98 -3.94
CA THR A 120 -2.80 1.64 -3.60
C THR A 120 -3.96 0.66 -3.63
N ASP A 121 -4.82 0.72 -2.62
CA ASP A 121 -6.05 -0.08 -2.57
C ASP A 121 -7.27 0.70 -3.09
N ASP A 122 -7.12 2.00 -3.42
CA ASP A 122 -8.17 2.81 -4.04
C ASP A 122 -8.31 2.46 -5.54
N MET A 123 -9.51 2.04 -5.93
CA MET A 123 -9.81 1.64 -7.31
C MET A 123 -9.68 2.80 -8.30
N LYS A 124 -10.01 4.04 -7.87
CA LYS A 124 -9.91 5.22 -8.75
C LYS A 124 -8.45 5.61 -8.96
N ALA A 125 -7.63 5.51 -7.90
CA ALA A 125 -6.19 5.76 -7.98
C ALA A 125 -5.53 4.73 -8.90
N ARG A 126 -5.85 3.43 -8.76
CA ARG A 126 -5.35 2.38 -9.67
C ARG A 126 -5.70 2.66 -11.13
N LYS A 127 -6.99 2.97 -11.38
CA LYS A 127 -7.42 3.27 -12.75
C LYS A 127 -6.75 4.53 -13.31
N LEU A 128 -6.48 5.53 -12.49
CA LEU A 128 -5.75 6.72 -12.96
C LEU A 128 -4.29 6.38 -13.30
N ALA A 129 -3.62 5.59 -12.48
CA ALA A 129 -2.26 5.15 -12.76
C ALA A 129 -2.18 4.36 -14.08
N GLU A 130 -3.13 3.43 -14.32
CA GLU A 130 -3.26 2.72 -15.59
C GLU A 130 -3.49 3.68 -16.77
N ASP A 131 -4.48 4.58 -16.66
CA ASP A 131 -4.82 5.57 -17.71
C ASP A 131 -3.65 6.55 -17.98
N SER A 132 -2.73 6.72 -17.02
CA SER A 132 -1.52 7.53 -17.14
C SER A 132 -0.32 6.75 -17.70
N GLY A 133 -0.50 5.48 -18.05
CA GLY A 133 0.54 4.62 -18.62
C GLY A 133 1.53 4.08 -17.58
N HIS A 134 1.21 4.11 -16.28
CA HIS A 134 2.07 3.51 -15.26
C HIS A 134 1.77 2.01 -15.13
N PRO A 135 2.73 1.12 -15.47
CA PRO A 135 2.45 -0.32 -15.52
C PRO A 135 2.59 -1.00 -14.15
N LEU A 136 3.28 -0.37 -13.19
CA LEU A 136 3.68 -0.98 -11.94
C LEU A 136 2.72 -0.59 -10.82
N ILE A 137 1.54 -1.23 -10.80
CA ILE A 137 0.48 -0.94 -9.83
C ILE A 137 0.24 -2.16 -8.97
N GLN A 138 0.28 -1.98 -7.66
CA GLN A 138 0.15 -3.05 -6.67
C GLN A 138 -0.89 -2.69 -5.61
N THR A 139 -1.35 -3.70 -4.85
CA THR A 139 -2.34 -3.53 -3.78
C THR A 139 -1.89 -4.28 -2.53
N THR A 140 -2.46 -3.98 -1.36
CA THR A 140 -2.20 -4.73 -0.13
C THR A 140 -2.59 -6.22 -0.25
N PRO A 141 -3.73 -6.60 -0.86
CA PRO A 141 -4.01 -8.01 -1.15
C PRO A 141 -2.99 -8.66 -2.10
N HIS A 142 -2.43 -7.91 -3.06
CA HIS A 142 -1.35 -8.43 -3.92
C HIS A 142 -0.08 -8.72 -3.12
N LEU A 143 0.34 -7.80 -2.23
CA LEU A 143 1.44 -8.03 -1.29
C LEU A 143 1.21 -9.31 -0.48
N PHE A 144 0.02 -9.47 0.10
CA PHE A 144 -0.33 -10.65 0.89
C PHE A 144 -0.23 -11.95 0.06
N SER A 145 -0.81 -11.97 -1.15
CA SER A 145 -0.77 -13.15 -2.02
C SER A 145 0.66 -13.53 -2.41
N TRP A 146 1.49 -12.54 -2.72
CA TRP A 146 2.89 -12.75 -3.06
C TRP A 146 3.69 -13.30 -1.86
N LEU A 147 3.45 -12.80 -0.64
CA LEU A 147 4.10 -13.31 0.57
C LEU A 147 3.69 -14.76 0.88
N ILE A 148 2.43 -15.14 0.64
CA ILE A 148 1.98 -16.53 0.68
C ILE A 148 2.71 -17.37 -0.38
N PHE A 149 2.77 -16.89 -1.63
CA PHE A 149 3.45 -17.57 -2.72
C PHE A 149 4.94 -17.80 -2.40
N LYS A 150 5.61 -16.80 -1.85
CA LYS A 150 7.03 -16.88 -1.44
C LYS A 150 7.27 -17.67 -0.15
N GLY A 151 6.23 -18.18 0.52
CA GLY A 151 6.34 -18.91 1.78
C GLY A 151 6.79 -18.05 2.97
N ARG A 152 6.64 -16.72 2.89
CA ARG A 152 6.90 -15.79 4.00
C ARG A 152 5.69 -15.67 4.93
N LEU A 153 4.52 -15.97 4.44
CA LEU A 153 3.31 -16.21 5.20
C LEU A 153 2.80 -17.60 4.91
N GLY A 154 2.26 -18.26 5.94
CA GLY A 154 1.64 -19.58 5.86
C GLY A 154 0.14 -19.53 6.14
N ASP A 155 -0.50 -20.70 6.09
CA ASP A 155 -1.94 -20.84 6.31
C ASP A 155 -2.38 -20.31 7.70
N SER A 156 -1.54 -20.52 8.72
CA SER A 156 -1.77 -20.02 10.08
C SER A 156 -1.70 -18.49 10.21
N ASP A 157 -1.01 -17.83 9.29
CA ASP A 157 -0.87 -16.37 9.29
C ASP A 157 -2.11 -15.66 8.75
N LYS A 158 -2.84 -16.30 7.82
CA LYS A 158 -4.04 -15.73 7.18
C LYS A 158 -5.05 -15.22 8.20
N PRO A 159 -5.56 -16.04 9.15
CA PRO A 159 -6.53 -15.56 10.14
C PRO A 159 -5.94 -14.45 11.03
N THR A 160 -4.65 -14.49 11.33
CA THR A 160 -3.97 -13.45 12.10
C THR A 160 -3.97 -12.11 11.37
N VAL A 161 -3.59 -12.10 10.09
CA VAL A 161 -3.58 -10.88 9.26
C VAL A 161 -5.00 -10.30 9.16
N MET A 162 -6.00 -11.13 8.88
CA MET A 162 -7.40 -10.69 8.76
C MET A 162 -7.93 -10.09 10.07
N LYS A 163 -7.65 -10.75 11.21
CA LYS A 163 -8.04 -10.27 12.53
C LYS A 163 -7.38 -8.92 12.86
N GLN A 164 -6.09 -8.77 12.59
CA GLN A 164 -5.37 -7.51 12.82
C GLN A 164 -5.94 -6.36 11.99
N HIS A 165 -6.34 -6.61 10.74
CA HIS A 165 -7.02 -5.61 9.91
C HIS A 165 -8.39 -5.24 10.46
N GLN A 166 -9.15 -6.20 10.97
CA GLN A 166 -10.45 -5.96 11.59
C GLN A 166 -10.32 -5.12 12.86
N GLU A 167 -9.33 -5.42 13.72
CA GLU A 167 -9.03 -4.65 14.94
C GLU A 167 -8.67 -3.20 14.64
N MET A 168 -8.05 -2.94 13.51
CA MET A 168 -7.70 -1.58 13.04
C MET A 168 -8.83 -0.91 12.23
N GLU A 169 -10.04 -1.48 12.25
CA GLU A 169 -11.21 -0.95 11.51
C GLU A 169 -10.95 -0.83 9.99
N ARG A 170 -10.11 -1.72 9.45
CA ARG A 170 -9.72 -1.77 8.04
C ARG A 170 -9.97 -3.14 7.41
N PRO A 171 -11.24 -3.59 7.37
CA PRO A 171 -11.55 -4.94 6.91
C PRO A 171 -11.28 -5.11 5.41
N LEU A 172 -10.33 -5.98 5.09
CA LEU A 172 -10.00 -6.40 3.73
C LEU A 172 -10.24 -7.91 3.53
N SER A 173 -10.96 -8.54 4.45
CA SER A 173 -11.13 -10.00 4.50
C SER A 173 -11.54 -10.64 3.17
N PRO A 174 -12.55 -10.15 2.43
CA PRO A 174 -12.90 -10.76 1.14
C PRO A 174 -11.77 -10.69 0.11
N HIS A 175 -10.98 -9.61 0.14
CA HIS A 175 -9.86 -9.44 -0.77
C HIS A 175 -8.68 -10.34 -0.40
N PHE A 176 -8.44 -10.57 0.90
CA PHE A 176 -7.40 -11.49 1.37
C PHE A 176 -7.78 -12.96 1.11
N GLU A 177 -9.06 -13.33 1.23
CA GLU A 177 -9.54 -14.67 0.85
C GLU A 177 -9.23 -14.95 -0.61
N THR A 178 -9.68 -14.09 -1.51
CA THR A 178 -9.41 -14.23 -2.95
C THR A 178 -7.92 -14.24 -3.25
N ALA A 179 -7.15 -13.36 -2.62
CA ALA A 179 -5.70 -13.28 -2.80
C ALA A 179 -4.96 -14.55 -2.32
N TYR A 180 -5.44 -15.15 -1.23
CA TYR A 180 -4.92 -16.42 -0.71
C TYR A 180 -5.18 -17.57 -1.69
N GLU A 181 -6.40 -17.71 -2.18
CA GLU A 181 -6.76 -18.75 -3.15
C GLU A 181 -5.92 -18.66 -4.43
N LEU A 182 -5.73 -17.44 -4.95
CA LEU A 182 -4.88 -17.20 -6.11
C LEU A 182 -3.42 -17.59 -5.84
N ALA A 183 -2.90 -17.32 -4.64
CA ALA A 183 -1.54 -17.72 -4.27
C ALA A 183 -1.37 -19.23 -4.23
N LEU A 184 -2.35 -19.96 -3.68
CA LEU A 184 -2.32 -21.43 -3.65
C LEU A 184 -2.39 -22.02 -5.05
N GLN A 185 -3.29 -21.52 -5.90
CA GLN A 185 -3.39 -21.94 -7.30
C GLN A 185 -2.06 -21.71 -8.06
N CYS A 186 -1.45 -20.53 -7.85
CA CYS A 186 -0.17 -20.20 -8.46
C CYS A 186 0.95 -21.13 -7.99
N LYS A 187 1.00 -21.52 -6.70
CA LYS A 187 1.96 -22.48 -6.16
C LYS A 187 1.80 -23.86 -6.81
N LEU A 188 0.55 -24.36 -6.91
CA LEU A 188 0.26 -25.65 -7.53
C LEU A 188 0.68 -25.71 -9.00
N ASN A 189 0.54 -24.61 -9.73
CA ASN A 189 0.93 -24.53 -11.14
C ASN A 189 2.45 -24.34 -11.33
N ALA A 190 3.18 -23.97 -10.30
CA ALA A 190 4.64 -23.76 -10.35
C ALA A 190 5.45 -24.96 -9.84
N SER A 191 4.77 -25.98 -9.28
CA SER A 191 5.34 -27.26 -8.80
C SER A 191 5.34 -28.27 -9.93
#